data_477cad3213db4458e3b1cf275b2d1b2b
#
_entry.id   477cad3213db4458e3b1cf275b2d1b2b
#
_cell.length_a   1.000
_cell.length_b   1.000
_cell.length_c   1.000
_cell.angle_alpha   90.00
_cell.angle_beta   90.00
_cell.angle_gamma   90.00
#
_symmetry.space_group_name_H-M   'P 1'
#
loop_
_entity.id
_entity.type
_entity.pdbx_description
1 polymer ?
#
loop_
_entity_poly.entity_id
_entity_poly.type
_entity_poly.pdbx_seq_one_letter_code
_entity_poly.pdbx_strand_id
1 'polypeptide(L)'
;MTKPTSLLAQRFRGYYPVVIDVETAGFNPKTDALLEIAATLLKMDDEGNLLPLKTLHFHVEPFEGANLDASSLAFNGIDPFNPLRGAVSEREAISEICKAVRKAQKDAGCQRSVIVAHNATFDQSFVNAAIERLKYKRSPFHAFVSFDTTTLSALALGQTVLAKACQYAGIAFDNKQAHSALYDTERTAELFCYIINKWRDLGGWPLASSAKQNDEQQDDEPTDKNDAQSKIKPA
;
A
#
# COMPACT_ATOMS: atom_id res chain seq x y z
N MET A 1 -13.26 -27.30 1.54
CA MET A 1 -13.79 -26.16 2.27
C MET A 1 -12.81 -24.99 2.07
N THR A 2 -13.18 -23.97 1.33
CA THR A 2 -12.40 -22.73 1.20
C THR A 2 -12.37 -22.03 2.55
N LYS A 3 -11.18 -21.69 3.07
CA LYS A 3 -11.07 -20.86 4.29
C LYS A 3 -11.85 -19.57 4.05
N PRO A 4 -12.61 -19.08 5.05
CA PRO A 4 -13.27 -17.80 4.92
C PRO A 4 -12.20 -16.73 4.63
N THR A 5 -12.48 -15.88 3.65
CA THR A 5 -11.60 -14.78 3.27
C THR A 5 -11.48 -13.80 4.44
N SER A 6 -10.27 -13.43 4.84
CA SER A 6 -10.08 -12.48 5.94
C SER A 6 -10.71 -11.12 5.64
N LEU A 7 -11.09 -10.36 6.66
CA LEU A 7 -11.63 -9.00 6.49
C LEU A 7 -10.66 -8.10 5.72
N LEU A 8 -9.35 -8.21 5.98
CA LEU A 8 -8.33 -7.43 5.27
C LEU A 8 -8.30 -7.79 3.77
N ALA A 9 -8.35 -9.09 3.43
CA ALA A 9 -8.38 -9.53 2.04
C ALA A 9 -9.67 -9.08 1.33
N GLN A 10 -10.81 -9.08 2.02
CA GLN A 10 -12.06 -8.55 1.48
C GLN A 10 -11.97 -7.04 1.24
N ARG A 11 -11.41 -6.30 2.22
CA ARG A 11 -11.31 -4.84 2.17
C ARG A 11 -10.55 -4.33 0.96
N PHE A 12 -9.50 -5.04 0.55
CA PHE A 12 -8.59 -4.62 -0.53
C PHE A 12 -8.57 -5.60 -1.71
N ARG A 13 -9.64 -6.37 -1.91
CA ARG A 13 -9.78 -7.29 -3.05
C ARG A 13 -8.61 -8.27 -3.17
N GLY A 14 -8.17 -8.84 -2.04
CA GLY A 14 -7.06 -9.78 -1.98
C GLY A 14 -5.67 -9.13 -2.01
N TYR A 15 -5.57 -7.79 -1.99
CA TYR A 15 -4.31 -7.10 -1.84
C TYR A 15 -3.94 -6.91 -0.37
N TYR A 16 -2.66 -7.07 -0.06
CA TYR A 16 -2.07 -6.78 1.25
C TYR A 16 -1.36 -5.42 1.18
N PRO A 17 -1.85 -4.37 1.87
CA PRO A 17 -1.18 -3.08 1.90
C PRO A 17 0.06 -3.14 2.80
N VAL A 18 1.17 -2.57 2.31
CA VAL A 18 2.43 -2.40 3.05
C VAL A 18 2.83 -0.96 2.92
N VAL A 19 3.00 -0.27 4.05
CA VAL A 19 3.45 1.11 4.03
C VAL A 19 4.96 1.12 3.90
N ILE A 20 5.49 1.84 2.93
CA ILE A 20 6.92 1.96 2.65
C ILE A 20 7.27 3.43 2.50
N ASP A 21 8.43 3.79 3.02
CA ASP A 21 9.07 5.07 2.81
C ASP A 21 10.55 4.84 2.54
N VAL A 22 11.17 5.66 1.69
CA VAL A 22 12.58 5.56 1.32
C VAL A 22 13.30 6.90 1.38
N GLU A 23 14.55 6.89 1.88
CA GLU A 23 15.47 7.99 1.74
C GLU A 23 16.51 7.65 0.66
N THR A 24 16.80 8.61 -0.19
CA THR A 24 17.58 8.38 -1.41
C THR A 24 18.64 9.45 -1.64
N ALA A 25 19.64 9.12 -2.43
CA ALA A 25 20.69 10.06 -2.83
C ALA A 25 20.34 10.84 -4.11
N GLY A 26 19.06 10.97 -4.44
CA GLY A 26 18.61 11.70 -5.63
C GLY A 26 17.21 11.27 -6.06
N PHE A 27 16.78 11.66 -7.25
CA PHE A 27 15.41 11.45 -7.75
C PHE A 27 15.29 10.38 -8.85
N ASN A 28 16.43 9.89 -9.36
CA ASN A 28 16.42 8.91 -10.42
C ASN A 28 16.64 7.49 -9.86
N PRO A 29 15.61 6.64 -9.78
CA PRO A 29 15.69 5.32 -9.15
C PRO A 29 16.64 4.35 -9.86
N LYS A 30 17.04 4.66 -11.11
CA LYS A 30 17.97 3.81 -11.88
C LYS A 30 19.44 4.08 -11.55
N THR A 31 19.76 5.31 -11.18
CA THR A 31 21.14 5.77 -10.99
C THR A 31 21.45 6.15 -9.55
N ASP A 32 20.47 6.64 -8.81
CA ASP A 32 20.70 7.21 -7.50
C ASP A 32 20.52 6.16 -6.40
N ALA A 33 21.33 6.24 -5.35
CA ALA A 33 21.32 5.24 -4.30
C ALA A 33 20.05 5.28 -3.47
N LEU A 34 19.50 4.10 -3.16
CA LEU A 34 18.61 3.90 -2.01
C LEU A 34 19.47 3.88 -0.75
N LEU A 35 19.22 4.78 0.19
CA LEU A 35 20.04 4.94 1.40
C LEU A 35 19.36 4.46 2.67
N GLU A 36 18.03 4.54 2.73
CA GLU A 36 17.24 4.06 3.85
C GLU A 36 15.90 3.54 3.32
N ILE A 37 15.39 2.49 3.92
CA ILE A 37 14.08 1.95 3.62
C ILE A 37 13.41 1.46 4.89
N ALA A 38 12.16 1.85 5.09
CA ALA A 38 11.31 1.29 6.13
C ALA A 38 10.03 0.70 5.54
N ALA A 39 9.50 -0.34 6.19
CA ALA A 39 8.28 -1.01 5.77
C ALA A 39 7.43 -1.35 7.00
N THR A 40 6.25 -0.74 7.11
CA THR A 40 5.27 -1.06 8.15
C THR A 40 4.23 -2.04 7.62
N LEU A 41 4.20 -3.23 8.23
CA LEU A 41 3.19 -4.25 8.01
C LEU A 41 1.91 -3.86 8.75
N LEU A 42 0.76 -4.21 8.17
CA LEU A 42 -0.54 -3.89 8.72
C LEU A 42 -1.30 -5.15 9.10
N LYS A 43 -2.25 -5.02 10.02
CA LYS A 43 -3.24 -6.05 10.37
C LYS A 43 -4.63 -5.44 10.42
N MET A 44 -5.64 -6.28 10.35
CA MET A 44 -7.02 -5.91 10.60
C MET A 44 -7.53 -6.74 11.77
N ASP A 45 -8.18 -6.08 12.75
CA ASP A 45 -8.80 -6.76 13.87
C ASP A 45 -10.17 -7.36 13.48
N ASP A 46 -10.81 -8.04 14.44
CA ASP A 46 -12.10 -8.69 14.21
C ASP A 46 -13.25 -7.68 14.03
N GLU A 47 -13.08 -6.45 14.49
CA GLU A 47 -14.01 -5.32 14.30
C GLU A 47 -13.81 -4.63 12.95
N GLY A 48 -12.78 -5.04 12.17
CA GLY A 48 -12.45 -4.48 10.87
C GLY A 48 -11.63 -3.19 10.92
N ASN A 49 -10.99 -2.86 12.07
CA ASN A 49 -10.03 -1.76 12.14
C ASN A 49 -8.70 -2.18 11.55
N LEU A 50 -8.18 -1.34 10.67
CA LEU A 50 -6.83 -1.47 10.14
C LEU A 50 -5.84 -0.84 11.13
N LEU A 51 -4.77 -1.55 11.46
CA LEU A 51 -3.81 -1.16 12.49
C LEU A 51 -2.37 -1.44 12.01
N PRO A 52 -1.36 -0.62 12.38
CA PRO A 52 0.03 -0.98 12.25
C PRO A 52 0.36 -2.24 13.06
N LEU A 53 1.21 -3.11 12.52
CA LEU A 53 1.58 -4.37 13.17
C LEU A 53 3.05 -4.39 13.57
N LYS A 54 3.94 -4.08 12.64
CA LYS A 54 5.39 -4.14 12.82
C LYS A 54 6.08 -3.33 11.73
N THR A 55 7.08 -2.56 12.10
CA THR A 55 7.98 -1.87 11.17
C THR A 55 9.31 -2.61 11.06
N LEU A 56 9.81 -2.75 9.83
CA LEU A 56 11.17 -3.14 9.50
C LEU A 56 11.88 -1.89 8.99
N HIS A 57 13.15 -1.72 9.34
CA HIS A 57 13.92 -0.55 8.95
C HIS A 57 15.36 -0.96 8.66
N PHE A 58 15.93 -0.43 7.58
CA PHE A 58 17.31 -0.68 7.17
C PHE A 58 17.95 0.60 6.64
N HIS A 59 19.14 0.90 7.12
CA HIS A 59 20.08 1.74 6.39
C HIS A 59 20.71 0.89 5.30
N VAL A 60 20.88 1.47 4.12
CA VAL A 60 21.31 0.75 2.92
C VAL A 60 22.61 1.32 2.40
N GLU A 61 23.55 0.45 2.07
CA GLU A 61 24.79 0.84 1.38
C GLU A 61 24.47 1.22 -0.07
N PRO A 62 25.06 2.30 -0.62
CA PRO A 62 24.98 2.61 -2.03
C PRO A 62 25.43 1.41 -2.87
N PHE A 63 24.69 1.10 -3.93
CA PHE A 63 25.14 0.07 -4.88
C PHE A 63 26.35 0.58 -5.70
N GLU A 64 27.14 -0.32 -6.24
CA GLU A 64 28.33 0.01 -7.02
C GLU A 64 27.98 0.90 -8.24
N GLY A 65 28.63 2.05 -8.35
CA GLY A 65 28.38 3.04 -9.39
C GLY A 65 27.13 3.92 -9.17
N ALA A 66 26.53 3.84 -7.99
CA ALA A 66 25.40 4.72 -7.65
C ALA A 66 25.80 6.19 -7.63
N ASN A 67 24.92 7.04 -8.14
CA ASN A 67 25.04 8.48 -7.99
C ASN A 67 24.64 8.91 -6.57
N LEU A 68 25.38 9.87 -6.03
CA LEU A 68 25.17 10.45 -4.71
C LEU A 68 25.05 11.98 -4.89
N ASP A 69 23.84 12.48 -5.07
CA ASP A 69 23.57 13.90 -5.26
C ASP A 69 23.75 14.66 -3.95
N ALA A 70 24.65 15.64 -3.97
CA ALA A 70 25.01 16.39 -2.76
C ALA A 70 23.85 17.17 -2.15
N SER A 71 22.90 17.64 -2.97
CA SER A 71 21.72 18.38 -2.48
C SER A 71 20.73 17.45 -1.78
N SER A 72 20.55 16.27 -2.28
CA SER A 72 19.70 15.24 -1.67
C SER A 72 20.28 14.73 -0.34
N LEU A 73 21.60 14.50 -0.29
CA LEU A 73 22.30 14.13 0.95
C LEU A 73 22.24 15.24 2.00
N ALA A 74 22.37 16.50 1.60
CA ALA A 74 22.22 17.64 2.50
C ALA A 74 20.78 17.80 3.01
N PHE A 75 19.79 17.43 2.20
CA PHE A 75 18.38 17.51 2.56
C PHE A 75 17.99 16.48 3.61
N ASN A 76 18.35 15.20 3.41
CA ASN A 76 18.01 14.13 4.35
C ASN A 76 19.05 13.95 5.48
N GLY A 77 20.19 14.62 5.40
CA GLY A 77 21.24 14.58 6.42
C GLY A 77 21.99 13.23 6.48
N ILE A 78 21.86 12.38 5.46
CA ILE A 78 22.50 11.06 5.46
C ILE A 78 23.93 11.18 4.93
N ASP A 79 24.91 10.78 5.76
CA ASP A 79 26.26 10.47 5.28
C ASP A 79 26.33 8.97 4.89
N PRO A 80 26.35 8.63 3.58
CA PRO A 80 26.30 7.24 3.14
C PRO A 80 27.53 6.44 3.55
N PHE A 81 28.63 7.09 3.90
CA PHE A 81 29.89 6.46 4.26
C PHE A 81 30.15 6.37 5.77
N ASN A 82 29.23 6.89 6.60
CA ASN A 82 29.35 6.80 8.04
C ASN A 82 29.19 5.32 8.50
N PRO A 83 30.24 4.70 9.06
CA PRO A 83 30.20 3.32 9.48
C PRO A 83 29.25 3.03 10.66
N LEU A 84 28.88 4.09 11.41
CA LEU A 84 27.98 3.98 12.55
C LEU A 84 26.51 3.80 12.14
N ARG A 85 26.18 3.96 10.87
CA ARG A 85 24.82 3.69 10.36
C ARG A 85 24.45 2.20 10.45
N GLY A 86 25.42 1.29 10.51
CA GLY A 86 25.14 -0.13 10.45
C GLY A 86 24.39 -0.51 9.17
N ALA A 87 24.73 0.15 8.06
CA ALA A 87 24.08 -0.07 6.78
C ALA A 87 24.35 -1.50 6.28
N VAL A 88 23.33 -2.07 5.66
CA VAL A 88 23.39 -3.40 5.05
C VAL A 88 23.34 -3.27 3.51
N SER A 89 23.70 -4.35 2.81
CA SER A 89 23.58 -4.34 1.36
C SER A 89 22.12 -4.16 0.91
N GLU A 90 21.93 -3.52 -0.24
CA GLU A 90 20.59 -3.38 -0.85
C GLU A 90 19.90 -4.75 -1.00
N ARG A 91 20.66 -5.81 -1.31
CA ARG A 91 20.14 -7.18 -1.40
C ARG A 91 19.59 -7.69 -0.09
N GLU A 92 20.27 -7.44 1.01
CA GLU A 92 19.83 -7.86 2.34
C GLU A 92 18.54 -7.13 2.74
N ALA A 93 18.52 -5.80 2.66
CA ALA A 93 17.36 -4.98 3.00
C ALA A 93 16.11 -5.40 2.20
N ILE A 94 16.21 -5.47 0.87
CA ILE A 94 15.11 -5.86 -0.01
C ILE A 94 14.66 -7.31 0.25
N SER A 95 15.59 -8.23 0.50
CA SER A 95 15.26 -9.64 0.75
C SER A 95 14.49 -9.82 2.06
N GLU A 96 14.92 -9.17 3.14
CA GLU A 96 14.26 -9.27 4.45
C GLU A 96 12.87 -8.59 4.44
N ILE A 97 12.74 -7.42 3.82
CA ILE A 97 11.43 -6.79 3.63
C ILE A 97 10.51 -7.70 2.81
N CYS A 98 10.94 -8.16 1.65
CA CYS A 98 10.12 -9.04 0.81
C CYS A 98 9.72 -10.36 1.51
N LYS A 99 10.60 -10.92 2.34
CA LYS A 99 10.31 -12.11 3.14
C LYS A 99 9.24 -11.84 4.20
N ALA A 100 9.38 -10.75 4.94
CA ALA A 100 8.40 -10.36 5.97
C ALA A 100 7.04 -10.06 5.35
N VAL A 101 7.02 -9.30 4.24
CA VAL A 101 5.80 -8.97 3.49
C VAL A 101 5.09 -10.22 2.98
N ARG A 102 5.82 -11.18 2.36
CA ARG A 102 5.20 -12.44 1.90
C ARG A 102 4.59 -13.24 3.03
N LYS A 103 5.25 -13.24 4.20
CA LYS A 103 4.70 -13.91 5.38
C LYS A 103 3.40 -13.25 5.81
N ALA A 104 3.40 -11.93 6.00
CA ALA A 104 2.23 -11.18 6.43
C ALA A 104 1.07 -11.26 5.42
N GLN A 105 1.38 -11.15 4.10
CA GLN A 105 0.42 -11.35 3.03
C GLN A 105 -0.27 -12.73 3.10
N LYS A 106 0.52 -13.79 3.32
CA LYS A 106 -0.01 -15.17 3.45
C LYS A 106 -0.85 -15.33 4.70
N ASP A 107 -0.37 -14.81 5.83
CA ASP A 107 -1.08 -14.86 7.12
C ASP A 107 -2.42 -14.11 7.05
N ALA A 108 -2.46 -12.99 6.31
CA ALA A 108 -3.68 -12.22 6.03
C ALA A 108 -4.59 -12.84 4.95
N GLY A 109 -4.23 -13.96 4.34
CA GLY A 109 -5.04 -14.59 3.29
C GLY A 109 -5.08 -13.80 1.97
N CYS A 110 -4.14 -12.88 1.76
CA CYS A 110 -4.05 -12.06 0.56
C CYS A 110 -3.22 -12.75 -0.54
N GLN A 111 -3.45 -12.35 -1.78
CA GLN A 111 -2.81 -12.95 -2.97
C GLN A 111 -1.59 -12.16 -3.46
N ARG A 112 -1.58 -10.85 -3.26
CA ARG A 112 -0.57 -9.91 -3.72
C ARG A 112 -0.41 -8.78 -2.72
N SER A 113 0.78 -8.18 -2.65
CA SER A 113 1.00 -6.98 -1.84
C SER A 113 1.01 -5.72 -2.71
N VAL A 114 0.59 -4.60 -2.13
CA VAL A 114 0.65 -3.28 -2.76
C VAL A 114 1.39 -2.32 -1.82
N ILE A 115 2.19 -1.45 -2.43
CA ILE A 115 2.89 -0.40 -1.68
C ILE A 115 1.88 0.71 -1.34
N VAL A 116 1.94 1.16 -0.10
CA VAL A 116 1.28 2.37 0.39
C VAL A 116 2.40 3.36 0.73
N ALA A 117 2.34 4.58 0.21
CA ALA A 117 3.33 5.62 0.55
C ALA A 117 2.73 7.02 0.38
N HIS A 118 3.43 8.04 0.89
CA HIS A 118 3.06 9.43 0.69
C HIS A 118 3.79 9.99 -0.53
N ASN A 119 3.10 10.16 -1.66
CA ASN A 119 3.63 10.27 -3.03
C ASN A 119 4.18 8.92 -3.54
N ALA A 120 3.36 7.89 -3.47
CA ALA A 120 3.71 6.48 -3.65
C ALA A 120 4.49 6.15 -4.93
N THR A 121 4.38 6.95 -5.98
CA THR A 121 5.14 6.76 -7.22
C THR A 121 6.64 6.85 -6.98
N PHE A 122 7.09 7.73 -6.08
CA PHE A 122 8.50 7.89 -5.74
C PHE A 122 9.05 6.62 -5.09
N ASP A 123 8.49 6.21 -3.96
CA ASP A 123 8.96 5.05 -3.19
C ASP A 123 8.86 3.76 -4.00
N GLN A 124 7.72 3.57 -4.68
CA GLN A 124 7.52 2.41 -5.55
C GLN A 124 8.57 2.32 -6.66
N SER A 125 8.98 3.46 -7.22
CA SER A 125 9.98 3.49 -8.29
C SER A 125 11.35 3.02 -7.80
N PHE A 126 11.79 3.43 -6.62
CA PHE A 126 13.06 3.02 -6.01
C PHE A 126 13.02 1.54 -5.59
N VAL A 127 11.94 1.08 -4.97
CA VAL A 127 11.75 -0.34 -4.63
C VAL A 127 11.77 -1.21 -5.88
N ASN A 128 11.07 -0.82 -6.94
CA ASN A 128 11.06 -1.55 -8.20
C ASN A 128 12.45 -1.58 -8.87
N ALA A 129 13.16 -0.45 -8.88
CA ALA A 129 14.51 -0.37 -9.44
C ALA A 129 15.52 -1.26 -8.68
N ALA A 130 15.43 -1.28 -7.34
CA ALA A 130 16.23 -2.17 -6.52
C ALA A 130 15.92 -3.65 -6.82
N ILE A 131 14.64 -4.02 -6.89
CA ILE A 131 14.18 -5.37 -7.25
C ILE A 131 14.72 -5.80 -8.64
N GLU A 132 14.66 -4.90 -9.62
CA GLU A 132 15.15 -5.14 -10.99
C GLU A 132 16.67 -5.31 -11.01
N ARG A 133 17.43 -4.38 -10.40
CA ARG A 133 18.89 -4.40 -10.29
C ARG A 133 19.40 -5.68 -9.64
N LEU A 134 18.70 -6.12 -8.58
CA LEU A 134 19.02 -7.36 -7.87
C LEU A 134 18.54 -8.63 -8.57
N LYS A 135 17.78 -8.49 -9.68
CA LYS A 135 17.09 -9.62 -10.37
C LYS A 135 16.29 -10.48 -9.38
N TYR A 136 15.60 -9.83 -8.45
CA TYR A 136 14.88 -10.50 -7.36
C TYR A 136 13.57 -11.10 -7.85
N LYS A 137 13.53 -12.41 -8.06
CA LYS A 137 12.43 -13.11 -8.75
C LYS A 137 11.14 -13.26 -7.94
N ARG A 138 11.18 -13.09 -6.62
CA ARG A 138 10.05 -13.36 -5.71
C ARG A 138 9.49 -12.09 -5.05
N SER A 139 9.41 -11.00 -5.81
CA SER A 139 8.78 -9.78 -5.29
C SER A 139 7.31 -10.03 -4.93
N PRO A 140 6.86 -9.67 -3.72
CA PRO A 140 5.47 -9.75 -3.33
C PRO A 140 4.63 -8.61 -3.92
N PHE A 141 5.27 -7.51 -4.32
CA PHE A 141 4.61 -6.28 -4.70
C PHE A 141 3.98 -6.35 -6.09
N HIS A 142 2.84 -5.70 -6.23
CA HIS A 142 2.23 -5.45 -7.53
C HIS A 142 3.06 -4.42 -8.31
N ALA A 143 3.28 -4.68 -9.61
CA ALA A 143 4.18 -3.84 -10.40
C ALA A 143 3.67 -2.40 -10.59
N PHE A 144 2.34 -2.20 -10.64
CA PHE A 144 1.73 -0.93 -11.05
C PHE A 144 0.77 -0.34 -10.01
N VAL A 145 0.16 -1.18 -9.16
CA VAL A 145 -0.82 -0.72 -8.18
C VAL A 145 -0.10 -0.27 -6.93
N SER A 146 -0.45 0.92 -6.46
CA SER A 146 -0.09 1.46 -5.15
C SER A 146 -1.29 2.18 -4.54
N PHE A 147 -1.26 2.40 -3.24
CA PHE A 147 -2.17 3.30 -2.54
C PHE A 147 -1.39 4.55 -2.14
N ASP A 148 -1.80 5.69 -2.66
CA ASP A 148 -1.13 6.97 -2.41
C ASP A 148 -1.86 7.75 -1.30
N THR A 149 -1.18 7.91 -0.16
CA THR A 149 -1.75 8.63 0.98
C THR A 149 -1.84 10.13 0.75
N THR A 150 -1.06 10.73 -0.18
CA THR A 150 -1.24 12.11 -0.59
C THR A 150 -2.63 12.32 -1.21
N THR A 151 -3.01 11.44 -2.14
CA THR A 151 -4.33 11.46 -2.77
C THR A 151 -5.44 11.19 -1.77
N LEU A 152 -5.27 10.17 -0.90
CA LEU A 152 -6.26 9.83 0.11
C LEU A 152 -6.44 10.95 1.15
N SER A 153 -5.36 11.59 1.60
CA SER A 153 -5.44 12.69 2.55
C SER A 153 -5.97 13.98 1.92
N ALA A 154 -5.69 14.22 0.63
CA ALA A 154 -6.32 15.30 -0.11
C ALA A 154 -7.85 15.14 -0.14
N LEU A 155 -8.35 13.93 -0.42
CA LEU A 155 -9.77 13.62 -0.43
C LEU A 155 -10.40 13.71 0.98
N ALA A 156 -9.76 13.08 1.98
CA ALA A 156 -10.37 12.91 3.30
C ALA A 156 -10.19 14.13 4.22
N LEU A 157 -9.09 14.88 4.07
CA LEU A 157 -8.64 15.91 5.01
C LEU A 157 -8.34 17.25 4.35
N GLY A 158 -8.37 17.35 3.02
CA GLY A 158 -7.98 18.55 2.26
C GLY A 158 -6.48 18.86 2.39
N GLN A 159 -5.63 17.87 2.67
CA GLN A 159 -4.19 18.04 2.90
C GLN A 159 -3.37 17.11 2.01
N THR A 160 -2.21 17.61 1.55
CA THR A 160 -1.30 16.83 0.67
C THR A 160 0.12 16.73 1.22
N VAL A 161 0.42 17.37 2.35
CA VAL A 161 1.70 17.32 3.04
C VAL A 161 1.56 16.42 4.26
N LEU A 162 2.41 15.41 4.42
CA LEU A 162 2.32 14.39 5.46
C LEU A 162 2.14 14.99 6.86
N ALA A 163 3.02 15.93 7.25
CA ALA A 163 2.94 16.60 8.56
C ALA A 163 1.57 17.29 8.79
N LYS A 164 1.02 17.95 7.76
CA LYS A 164 -0.29 18.60 7.84
C LYS A 164 -1.42 17.60 7.90
N ALA A 165 -1.36 16.55 7.09
CA ALA A 165 -2.36 15.48 7.11
C ALA A 165 -2.39 14.77 8.47
N CYS A 166 -1.23 14.47 9.06
CA CYS A 166 -1.12 13.93 10.41
C CYS A 166 -1.74 14.87 11.45
N GLN A 167 -1.41 16.16 11.40
CA GLN A 167 -1.97 17.16 12.32
C GLN A 167 -3.51 17.21 12.25
N TYR A 168 -4.10 17.20 11.04
CA TYR A 168 -5.55 17.19 10.85
C TYR A 168 -6.20 15.87 11.30
N ALA A 169 -5.47 14.77 11.21
CA ALA A 169 -5.92 13.47 11.71
C ALA A 169 -5.74 13.29 13.23
N GLY A 170 -5.15 14.28 13.94
CA GLY A 170 -4.82 14.18 15.36
C GLY A 170 -3.63 13.26 15.65
N ILE A 171 -2.80 12.97 14.65
CA ILE A 171 -1.58 12.17 14.76
C ILE A 171 -0.42 13.09 15.10
N ALA A 172 0.32 12.78 16.18
CA ALA A 172 1.50 13.54 16.55
C ALA A 172 2.58 13.48 15.46
N PHE A 173 3.12 14.65 15.09
CA PHE A 173 4.18 14.75 14.09
C PHE A 173 5.29 15.69 14.58
N ASP A 174 6.50 15.15 14.71
CA ASP A 174 7.69 15.91 15.09
C ASP A 174 8.53 16.23 13.85
N ASN A 175 8.53 17.48 13.42
CA ASN A 175 9.30 17.93 12.26
C ASN A 175 10.82 17.71 12.39
N LYS A 176 11.35 17.47 13.59
CA LYS A 176 12.78 17.16 13.78
C LYS A 176 13.13 15.72 13.40
N GLN A 177 12.14 14.84 13.36
CA GLN A 177 12.29 13.45 12.98
C GLN A 177 11.88 13.19 11.52
N ALA A 178 11.28 14.18 10.87
CA ALA A 178 10.96 14.12 9.45
C ALA A 178 12.22 13.85 8.61
N HIS A 179 12.04 13.19 7.47
CA HIS A 179 13.11 12.71 6.58
C HIS A 179 13.94 11.58 7.21
N SER A 180 13.31 10.78 8.05
CA SER A 180 13.77 9.45 8.42
C SER A 180 12.75 8.44 7.89
N ALA A 181 13.17 7.49 7.06
CA ALA A 181 12.26 6.52 6.49
C ALA A 181 11.49 5.74 7.57
N LEU A 182 12.11 5.47 8.72
CA LEU A 182 11.44 4.84 9.85
C LEU A 182 10.27 5.70 10.36
N TYR A 183 10.56 6.97 10.67
CA TYR A 183 9.56 7.87 11.24
C TYR A 183 8.41 8.15 10.25
N ASP A 184 8.76 8.49 9.00
CA ASP A 184 7.78 8.86 7.99
C ASP A 184 6.91 7.65 7.58
N THR A 185 7.48 6.43 7.52
CA THR A 185 6.70 5.19 7.33
C THR A 185 5.68 4.97 8.46
N GLU A 186 6.06 5.16 9.72
CA GLU A 186 5.16 4.97 10.86
C GLU A 186 4.04 6.01 10.86
N ARG A 187 4.35 7.28 10.61
CA ARG A 187 3.33 8.35 10.50
C ARG A 187 2.40 8.12 9.32
N THR A 188 2.94 7.69 8.17
CA THR A 188 2.15 7.34 6.98
C THR A 188 1.25 6.12 7.25
N ALA A 189 1.72 5.13 8.01
CA ALA A 189 0.91 3.98 8.39
C ALA A 189 -0.26 4.37 9.30
N GLU A 190 -0.02 5.21 10.30
CA GLU A 190 -1.09 5.73 11.16
C GLU A 190 -2.11 6.54 10.35
N LEU A 191 -1.64 7.42 9.45
CA LEU A 191 -2.49 8.22 8.58
C LEU A 191 -3.34 7.34 7.65
N PHE A 192 -2.73 6.36 7.01
CA PHE A 192 -3.45 5.42 6.16
C PHE A 192 -4.52 4.64 6.95
N CYS A 193 -4.16 4.08 8.09
CA CYS A 193 -5.11 3.39 8.96
C CYS A 193 -6.24 4.30 9.41
N TYR A 194 -5.94 5.54 9.82
CA TYR A 194 -6.94 6.54 10.21
C TYR A 194 -7.95 6.78 9.08
N ILE A 195 -7.48 7.07 7.87
CA ILE A 195 -8.36 7.37 6.73
C ILE A 195 -9.25 6.15 6.37
N ILE A 196 -8.66 4.96 6.31
CA ILE A 196 -9.38 3.72 5.98
C ILE A 196 -10.45 3.41 7.03
N ASN A 197 -10.13 3.53 8.31
CA ASN A 197 -11.06 3.28 9.41
C ASN A 197 -12.17 4.35 9.44
N LYS A 198 -11.82 5.63 9.27
CA LYS A 198 -12.78 6.73 9.22
C LYS A 198 -13.78 6.56 8.06
N TRP A 199 -13.30 6.14 6.89
CA TRP A 199 -14.16 5.85 5.75
C TRP A 199 -15.15 4.71 6.04
N ARG A 200 -14.72 3.66 6.72
CA ARG A 200 -15.60 2.59 7.17
C ARG A 200 -16.65 3.09 8.15
N ASP A 201 -16.25 3.89 9.14
CA ASP A 201 -17.16 4.42 10.19
C ASP A 201 -18.25 5.33 9.58
N LEU A 202 -17.96 5.95 8.45
CA LEU A 202 -18.93 6.72 7.65
C LEU A 202 -19.81 5.84 6.74
N GLY A 203 -19.71 4.51 6.82
CA GLY A 203 -20.46 3.58 5.98
C GLY A 203 -19.91 3.43 4.57
N GLY A 204 -18.68 3.86 4.32
CA GLY A 204 -18.06 3.80 3.01
C GLY A 204 -17.54 2.40 2.62
N TRP A 205 -17.50 1.44 3.55
CA TRP A 205 -17.17 0.04 3.26
C TRP A 205 -17.58 -0.88 4.43
N PRO A 206 -18.20 -2.05 4.14
CA PRO A 206 -18.80 -2.41 2.85
C PRO A 206 -19.97 -1.47 2.52
N LEU A 207 -20.17 -1.19 1.23
CA LEU A 207 -21.30 -0.36 0.81
C LEU A 207 -22.60 -1.16 1.00
N ALA A 208 -23.52 -0.61 1.80
CA ALA A 208 -24.77 -1.28 2.15
C ALA A 208 -25.70 -1.56 0.95
N SER A 209 -25.48 -0.88 -0.17
CA SER A 209 -26.35 -0.97 -1.36
C SER A 209 -26.02 -2.14 -2.29
N SER A 210 -24.87 -2.78 -2.17
CA SER A 210 -24.50 -3.87 -3.08
C SER A 210 -25.18 -5.21 -2.76
N ALA A 211 -25.76 -5.38 -1.58
CA ALA A 211 -26.47 -6.59 -1.18
C ALA A 211 -27.95 -6.60 -1.62
N LYS A 212 -28.56 -5.42 -1.86
CA LYS A 212 -30.00 -5.34 -2.21
C LYS A 212 -30.29 -5.35 -3.72
N GLN A 213 -29.32 -5.07 -4.57
CA GLN A 213 -29.53 -5.07 -6.02
C GLN A 213 -29.53 -6.46 -6.66
N ASN A 214 -29.03 -7.50 -5.98
CA ASN A 214 -29.05 -8.86 -6.51
C ASN A 214 -30.33 -9.64 -6.19
N ASP A 215 -31.12 -9.19 -5.19
CA ASP A 215 -32.38 -9.87 -4.83
C ASP A 215 -33.59 -9.30 -5.61
N GLU A 216 -33.52 -8.09 -6.19
CA GLU A 216 -34.63 -7.48 -6.94
C GLU A 216 -34.62 -7.77 -8.45
N GLN A 217 -33.57 -8.43 -8.98
CA GLN A 217 -33.48 -8.78 -10.42
C GLN A 217 -33.87 -10.21 -10.76
N GLN A 218 -34.35 -11.02 -9.78
CA GLN A 218 -34.75 -12.41 -10.05
C GLN A 218 -36.25 -12.66 -10.14
N ASP A 219 -37.12 -11.64 -9.98
CA ASP A 219 -38.57 -11.85 -9.91
C ASP A 219 -39.39 -11.30 -11.09
N ASP A 220 -38.79 -10.90 -12.22
CA ASP A 220 -39.54 -10.48 -13.43
C ASP A 220 -39.12 -11.29 -14.69
N GLU A 221 -39.41 -12.57 -14.69
CA GLU A 221 -39.67 -13.28 -15.96
C GLU A 221 -41.18 -13.28 -16.24
N PRO A 222 -41.67 -12.66 -17.30
CA PRO A 222 -43.07 -12.75 -17.65
C PRO A 222 -43.32 -14.16 -18.28
N THR A 223 -44.13 -14.95 -17.61
CA THR A 223 -44.73 -16.16 -18.18
C THR A 223 -45.64 -15.76 -19.30
N ASP A 224 -45.18 -15.85 -20.54
CA ASP A 224 -46.04 -15.74 -21.73
C ASP A 224 -46.74 -17.05 -21.97
N LYS A 225 -47.99 -17.14 -21.49
CA LYS A 225 -48.95 -18.13 -21.92
C LYS A 225 -49.73 -17.51 -23.07
N ASN A 226 -49.49 -17.94 -24.28
CA ASN A 226 -50.45 -17.81 -25.36
C ASN A 226 -50.63 -19.13 -26.08
N ASP A 227 -51.59 -19.91 -25.58
CA ASP A 227 -52.44 -20.80 -26.36
C ASP A 227 -53.45 -19.94 -27.12
N ALA A 228 -53.46 -20.04 -28.41
CA ALA A 228 -54.72 -19.94 -29.18
C ALA A 228 -54.50 -20.40 -30.62
N GLN A 229 -55.15 -21.47 -30.87
CA GLN A 229 -55.53 -22.05 -32.15
C GLN A 229 -56.01 -21.01 -33.19
N SER A 230 -55.69 -21.21 -34.48
CA SER A 230 -56.76 -21.34 -35.45
C SER A 230 -56.23 -21.91 -36.77
N LYS A 231 -56.88 -22.98 -37.15
CA LYS A 231 -56.88 -23.60 -38.46
C LYS A 231 -57.41 -22.59 -39.49
N ILE A 232 -56.93 -22.60 -40.72
CA ILE A 232 -57.76 -22.59 -41.99
C ILE A 232 -56.82 -23.05 -43.13
N LYS A 233 -57.27 -24.05 -43.85
CA LYS A 233 -56.93 -24.47 -45.22
C LYS A 233 -58.08 -23.96 -46.14
N PRO A 234 -58.09 -24.16 -47.48
CA PRO A 234 -57.13 -23.95 -48.57
C PRO A 234 -57.82 -23.20 -49.75
N ALA A 235 -56.99 -22.70 -50.62
CA ALA A 235 -57.33 -22.76 -52.09
C ALA A 235 -56.05 -22.38 -52.87
#